data_12a3ec3bb13d7ab53820b364e67d4fd1
#
_entry.id   12a3ec3bb13d7ab53820b364e67d4fd1
#
_cell.length_a   1.000
_cell.length_b   1.000
_cell.length_c   1.000
_cell.angle_alpha   90.00
_cell.angle_beta   90.00
_cell.angle_gamma   90.00
#
_symmetry.space_group_name_H-M   'P 1'
#
loop_
_entity.id
_entity.type
_entity.pdbx_description
1 polymer ?
#
loop_
_entity_poly.entity_id
_entity_poly.type
_entity_poly.pdbx_seq_one_letter_code
_entity_poly.pdbx_strand_id
1 'polypeptide(L)'
;MSSKKRQEDKPETEPALLEIRTCGFVWEKEEKGMEQKLKVGILGATGMVGQRFISLLENHPWFEVVTVAASPRSAGKTYEEAVGGRWKMASPMPEAVRKLVVLNVNEVEKVAATVDFVFSAVDMGKDEIRAIEEAYAKTETPVVSNNSAHRWTPDVPMVVPEINPEHFEVITF
;
A
#
# COMPACT_ATOMS: atom_id res chain seq x y z
N MET A 1 28.17 61.78 3.51
CA MET A 1 28.80 60.55 3.00
C MET A 1 27.90 59.38 3.40
N SER A 2 27.11 58.90 2.45
CA SER A 2 26.06 57.93 2.68
C SER A 2 26.50 56.58 2.11
N SER A 3 26.73 55.56 2.97
CA SER A 3 27.09 54.21 2.56
C SER A 3 25.83 53.40 2.32
N LYS A 4 25.52 53.13 1.05
CA LYS A 4 24.52 52.16 0.63
C LYS A 4 25.08 50.76 0.87
N LYS A 5 24.46 49.97 1.76
CA LYS A 5 24.64 48.52 1.86
C LYS A 5 23.93 47.85 0.68
N ARG A 6 24.69 47.10 -0.13
CA ARG A 6 24.16 46.17 -1.11
C ARG A 6 23.55 44.98 -0.39
N GLN A 7 22.30 44.68 -0.71
CA GLN A 7 21.62 43.47 -0.36
C GLN A 7 22.06 42.38 -1.35
N GLU A 8 22.71 41.33 -0.87
CA GLU A 8 23.06 40.16 -1.67
C GLU A 8 21.79 39.27 -1.76
N ASP A 9 21.28 39.15 -2.99
CA ASP A 9 20.26 38.18 -3.34
C ASP A 9 20.87 36.78 -3.23
N LYS A 10 20.32 35.96 -2.33
CA LYS A 10 20.57 34.53 -2.30
C LYS A 10 19.76 33.87 -3.44
N PRO A 11 20.38 32.99 -4.23
CA PRO A 11 19.60 32.20 -5.18
C PRO A 11 18.67 31.25 -4.44
N GLU A 12 17.39 31.33 -4.76
CA GLU A 12 16.40 30.30 -4.40
C GLU A 12 16.83 28.99 -5.06
N THR A 13 17.25 28.03 -4.23
CA THR A 13 17.46 26.66 -4.67
C THR A 13 16.08 26.02 -4.87
N GLU A 14 15.66 25.87 -6.12
CA GLU A 14 14.55 24.99 -6.47
C GLU A 14 14.83 23.58 -5.95
N PRO A 15 13.85 22.93 -5.30
CA PRO A 15 14.02 21.54 -4.91
C PRO A 15 14.09 20.67 -6.16
N ALA A 16 15.16 19.90 -6.27
CA ALA A 16 15.34 18.92 -7.33
C ALA A 16 14.14 17.97 -7.39
N LEU A 17 13.49 17.93 -8.55
CA LEU A 17 12.43 16.98 -8.88
C LEU A 17 13.00 15.56 -8.86
N LEU A 18 12.67 14.79 -7.85
CA LEU A 18 12.92 13.36 -7.82
C LEU A 18 11.86 12.68 -8.69
N GLU A 19 12.21 12.37 -9.94
CA GLU A 19 11.37 11.52 -10.79
C GLU A 19 11.42 10.08 -10.28
N ILE A 20 10.42 9.67 -9.54
CA ILE A 20 10.22 8.27 -9.19
C ILE A 20 9.47 7.62 -10.35
N ARG A 21 10.18 6.93 -11.22
CA ARG A 21 9.58 6.07 -12.24
C ARG A 21 9.26 4.71 -11.61
N THR A 22 8.02 4.50 -11.19
CA THR A 22 7.53 3.20 -10.76
C THR A 22 6.51 2.69 -11.76
N CYS A 23 6.77 1.52 -12.31
CA CYS A 23 5.83 0.65 -13.04
C CYS A 23 4.96 1.34 -14.09
N GLY A 24 5.57 1.95 -15.13
CA GLY A 24 4.81 2.54 -16.26
C GLY A 24 3.93 3.74 -15.91
N PHE A 25 3.81 4.11 -14.65
CA PHE A 25 3.12 5.32 -14.19
C PHE A 25 4.10 6.47 -14.15
N VAL A 26 4.00 7.36 -15.15
CA VAL A 26 4.64 8.68 -15.09
C VAL A 26 3.79 9.53 -14.16
N TRP A 27 4.31 9.84 -12.99
CA TRP A 27 3.72 10.87 -12.13
C TRP A 27 4.12 12.25 -12.67
N GLU A 28 3.39 12.74 -13.65
CA GLU A 28 3.44 14.17 -13.95
C GLU A 28 2.81 14.90 -12.78
N LYS A 29 3.62 15.71 -12.10
CA LYS A 29 3.19 16.56 -11.01
C LYS A 29 2.41 17.74 -11.58
N GLU A 30 1.20 17.50 -12.04
CA GLU A 30 0.21 18.54 -12.12
C GLU A 30 -0.48 18.62 -10.75
N GLU A 31 -0.52 19.81 -10.16
CA GLU A 31 -1.24 20.15 -8.92
C GLU A 31 -2.78 20.05 -9.06
N LYS A 32 -3.27 19.32 -10.03
CA LYS A 32 -4.64 18.82 -10.07
C LYS A 32 -4.67 17.58 -9.21
N GLY A 33 -5.29 17.67 -8.04
CA GLY A 33 -5.53 16.54 -7.16
C GLY A 33 -5.97 15.33 -7.98
N MET A 34 -5.41 14.13 -7.69
CA MET A 34 -5.79 12.91 -8.41
C MET A 34 -7.32 12.82 -8.40
N GLU A 35 -7.94 12.94 -9.56
CA GLU A 35 -9.40 12.89 -9.70
C GLU A 35 -9.96 11.54 -9.21
N GLN A 36 -9.11 10.50 -9.15
CA GLN A 36 -9.51 9.17 -8.72
C GLN A 36 -8.44 8.54 -7.81
N LYS A 37 -8.85 8.09 -6.63
CA LYS A 37 -7.98 7.35 -5.70
C LYS A 37 -7.62 5.98 -6.26
N LEU A 38 -6.41 5.51 -5.98
CA LEU A 38 -6.00 4.13 -6.27
C LEU A 38 -6.79 3.16 -5.38
N LYS A 39 -7.29 2.10 -6.00
CA LYS A 39 -8.04 1.03 -5.34
C LYS A 39 -7.09 0.06 -4.68
N VAL A 40 -7.25 -0.14 -3.38
CA VAL A 40 -6.34 -0.96 -2.58
C VAL A 40 -7.05 -2.19 -2.03
N GLY A 41 -6.35 -3.34 -2.13
CA GLY A 41 -6.72 -4.57 -1.46
C GLY A 41 -5.88 -4.79 -0.19
N ILE A 42 -6.50 -5.32 0.86
CA ILE A 42 -5.79 -5.71 2.09
C ILE A 42 -5.85 -7.23 2.23
N LEU A 43 -4.71 -7.89 2.06
CA LEU A 43 -4.55 -9.33 2.30
C LEU A 43 -4.25 -9.57 3.79
N GLY A 44 -4.97 -10.49 4.43
CA GLY A 44 -4.87 -10.69 5.87
C GLY A 44 -5.65 -9.62 6.68
N ALA A 45 -6.70 -9.05 6.10
CA ALA A 45 -7.45 -7.91 6.62
C ALA A 45 -8.02 -8.11 8.03
N THR A 46 -8.34 -9.34 8.44
CA THR A 46 -8.90 -9.64 9.77
C THR A 46 -7.85 -9.73 10.88
N GLY A 47 -6.57 -9.81 10.52
CA GLY A 47 -5.45 -9.79 11.47
C GLY A 47 -5.17 -8.39 12.02
N MET A 48 -4.37 -8.32 13.07
CA MET A 48 -4.06 -7.04 13.74
C MET A 48 -3.38 -6.02 12.80
N VAL A 49 -2.44 -6.48 11.98
CA VAL A 49 -1.73 -5.61 11.03
C VAL A 49 -2.66 -5.17 9.90
N GLY A 50 -3.50 -6.07 9.36
CA GLY A 50 -4.50 -5.72 8.36
C GLY A 50 -5.50 -4.69 8.87
N GLN A 51 -5.97 -4.83 10.12
CA GLN A 51 -6.81 -3.81 10.78
C GLN A 51 -6.09 -2.46 10.89
N ARG A 52 -4.77 -2.47 11.16
CA ARG A 52 -3.97 -1.25 11.23
C ARG A 52 -3.89 -0.56 9.87
N PHE A 53 -3.66 -1.29 8.78
CA PHE A 53 -3.72 -0.74 7.43
C PHE A 53 -5.06 -0.08 7.16
N ILE A 54 -6.17 -0.77 7.43
CA ILE A 54 -7.52 -0.25 7.24
C ILE A 54 -7.74 1.05 8.02
N SER A 55 -7.29 1.09 9.29
CA SER A 55 -7.41 2.29 10.12
C SER A 55 -6.56 3.46 9.60
N LEU A 56 -5.36 3.20 9.07
CA LEU A 56 -4.47 4.24 8.53
C LEU A 56 -4.93 4.75 7.16
N LEU A 57 -5.61 3.91 6.39
CA LEU A 57 -6.11 4.26 5.06
C LEU A 57 -7.49 4.90 5.08
N GLU A 58 -8.12 5.02 6.27
CA GLU A 58 -9.37 5.77 6.39
C GLU A 58 -9.17 7.23 5.96
N ASN A 59 -9.99 7.69 5.02
CA ASN A 59 -9.90 9.04 4.45
C ASN A 59 -8.52 9.39 3.85
N HIS A 60 -7.74 8.40 3.44
CA HIS A 60 -6.44 8.64 2.81
C HIS A 60 -6.61 9.45 1.51
N PRO A 61 -5.74 10.45 1.24
CA PRO A 61 -5.91 11.33 0.08
C PRO A 61 -5.75 10.62 -1.27
N TRP A 62 -4.94 9.55 -1.33
CA TRP A 62 -4.58 8.88 -2.58
C TRP A 62 -5.10 7.46 -2.70
N PHE A 63 -5.50 6.82 -1.60
CA PHE A 63 -5.87 5.41 -1.57
C PHE A 63 -7.27 5.20 -1.04
N GLU A 64 -7.97 4.21 -1.61
CA GLU A 64 -9.27 3.74 -1.15
C GLU A 64 -9.25 2.22 -0.98
N VAL A 65 -9.61 1.74 0.20
CA VAL A 65 -9.73 0.30 0.45
C VAL A 65 -11.05 -0.19 -0.12
N VAL A 66 -10.97 -0.93 -1.22
CA VAL A 66 -12.13 -1.49 -1.93
C VAL A 66 -12.28 -2.99 -1.74
N THR A 67 -11.20 -3.68 -1.35
CA THR A 67 -11.19 -5.14 -1.21
C THR A 67 -10.47 -5.56 0.06
N VAL A 68 -11.11 -6.47 0.79
CA VAL A 68 -10.55 -7.11 1.98
C VAL A 68 -10.53 -8.62 1.77
N ALA A 69 -9.35 -9.22 1.94
CA ALA A 69 -9.17 -10.66 1.78
C ALA A 69 -8.55 -11.28 3.04
N ALA A 70 -8.98 -12.48 3.36
CA ALA A 70 -8.52 -13.21 4.53
C ALA A 70 -8.54 -14.73 4.28
N SER A 71 -8.31 -15.51 5.32
CA SER A 71 -8.35 -16.97 5.25
C SER A 71 -9.74 -17.49 4.82
N PRO A 72 -9.82 -18.71 4.25
CA PRO A 72 -11.08 -19.31 3.83
C PRO A 72 -12.19 -19.31 4.90
N ARG A 73 -11.83 -19.36 6.19
CA ARG A 73 -12.78 -19.31 7.31
C ARG A 73 -13.54 -17.99 7.43
N SER A 74 -12.94 -16.91 6.96
CA SER A 74 -13.52 -15.56 7.01
C SER A 74 -14.20 -15.17 5.70
N ALA A 75 -13.87 -15.85 4.60
CA ALA A 75 -14.40 -15.56 3.28
C ALA A 75 -15.93 -15.69 3.22
N GLY A 76 -16.57 -14.84 2.43
CA GLY A 76 -18.02 -14.81 2.23
C GLY A 76 -18.82 -14.07 3.31
N LYS A 77 -18.19 -13.67 4.41
CA LYS A 77 -18.80 -12.86 5.47
C LYS A 77 -18.56 -11.37 5.21
N THR A 78 -19.40 -10.51 5.80
CA THR A 78 -19.05 -9.09 5.87
C THR A 78 -17.81 -8.91 6.73
N TYR A 79 -17.05 -7.83 6.49
CA TYR A 79 -15.83 -7.59 7.24
C TYR A 79 -16.10 -7.47 8.76
N GLU A 80 -17.19 -6.80 9.13
CA GLU A 80 -17.62 -6.70 10.53
C GLU A 80 -17.88 -8.06 11.17
N GLU A 81 -18.61 -8.95 10.48
CA GLU A 81 -18.85 -10.32 10.94
C GLU A 81 -17.56 -11.15 11.00
N ALA A 82 -16.69 -11.02 9.99
CA ALA A 82 -15.43 -11.76 9.94
C ALA A 82 -14.47 -11.36 11.06
N VAL A 83 -14.43 -10.07 11.41
CA VAL A 83 -13.68 -9.56 12.56
C VAL A 83 -14.33 -9.99 13.88
N GLY A 84 -15.68 -9.96 13.97
CA GLY A 84 -16.44 -10.54 15.07
C GLY A 84 -16.01 -10.07 16.45
N GLY A 85 -15.99 -8.77 16.72
CA GLY A 85 -15.59 -8.19 18.01
C GLY A 85 -14.09 -8.22 18.30
N ARG A 86 -13.26 -8.70 17.36
CA ARG A 86 -11.79 -8.72 17.48
C ARG A 86 -11.14 -7.48 16.88
N TRP A 87 -11.90 -6.40 16.71
CA TRP A 87 -11.32 -5.09 16.32
C TRP A 87 -10.42 -4.58 17.44
N LYS A 88 -9.14 -4.35 17.14
CA LYS A 88 -8.10 -4.01 18.12
C LYS A 88 -7.61 -2.57 18.03
N MET A 89 -8.14 -1.80 17.07
CA MET A 89 -7.73 -0.40 16.92
C MET A 89 -8.46 0.49 17.92
N ALA A 90 -7.81 1.60 18.31
CA ALA A 90 -8.41 2.61 19.20
C ALA A 90 -9.54 3.39 18.52
N SER A 91 -9.45 3.58 17.19
CA SER A 91 -10.53 4.16 16.39
C SER A 91 -11.62 3.15 16.08
N PRO A 92 -12.88 3.57 15.89
CA PRO A 92 -13.92 2.67 15.42
C PRO A 92 -13.58 2.08 14.04
N MET A 93 -14.22 0.96 13.71
CA MET A 93 -14.07 0.37 12.37
C MET A 93 -14.66 1.32 11.31
N PRO A 94 -13.90 1.66 10.25
CA PRO A 94 -14.39 2.55 9.20
C PRO A 94 -15.64 2.02 8.51
N GLU A 95 -16.64 2.87 8.32
CA GLU A 95 -17.91 2.49 7.70
C GLU A 95 -17.74 1.98 6.27
N ALA A 96 -16.77 2.53 5.52
CA ALA A 96 -16.50 2.14 4.13
C ALA A 96 -16.14 0.66 3.98
N VAL A 97 -15.43 0.09 4.96
CA VAL A 97 -14.99 -1.32 4.90
C VAL A 97 -15.91 -2.28 5.64
N ARG A 98 -16.73 -1.79 6.56
CA ARG A 98 -17.58 -2.60 7.46
C ARG A 98 -18.44 -3.63 6.70
N LYS A 99 -19.03 -3.21 5.59
CA LYS A 99 -19.94 -4.00 4.77
C LYS A 99 -19.29 -4.75 3.62
N LEU A 100 -17.98 -4.55 3.38
CA LEU A 100 -17.27 -5.28 2.33
C LEU A 100 -17.32 -6.77 2.61
N VAL A 101 -17.59 -7.56 1.57
CA VAL A 101 -17.53 -9.02 1.66
C VAL A 101 -16.07 -9.44 1.63
N VAL A 102 -15.65 -10.19 2.64
CA VAL A 102 -14.28 -10.72 2.72
C VAL A 102 -14.08 -11.78 1.64
N LEU A 103 -13.11 -11.58 0.78
CA LEU A 103 -12.68 -12.55 -0.22
C LEU A 103 -11.71 -13.57 0.38
N ASN A 104 -11.64 -14.74 -0.25
CA ASN A 104 -10.60 -15.70 0.09
C ASN A 104 -9.26 -15.24 -0.51
N VAL A 105 -8.23 -15.12 0.32
CA VAL A 105 -6.89 -14.69 -0.09
C VAL A 105 -6.28 -15.56 -1.20
N ASN A 106 -6.71 -16.82 -1.31
CA ASN A 106 -6.27 -17.76 -2.35
C ASN A 106 -7.00 -17.57 -3.69
N GLU A 107 -8.06 -16.76 -3.74
CA GLU A 107 -8.76 -16.41 -4.99
C GLU A 107 -8.07 -15.21 -5.67
N VAL A 108 -6.80 -15.40 -6.03
CA VAL A 108 -5.88 -14.35 -6.49
C VAL A 108 -6.48 -13.51 -7.63
N GLU A 109 -6.92 -14.18 -8.70
CA GLU A 109 -7.50 -13.52 -9.88
C GLU A 109 -8.70 -12.63 -9.53
N LYS A 110 -9.54 -13.11 -8.60
CA LYS A 110 -10.74 -12.41 -8.19
C LYS A 110 -10.42 -11.15 -7.39
N VAL A 111 -9.40 -11.20 -6.55
CA VAL A 111 -8.92 -10.04 -5.79
C VAL A 111 -8.20 -9.07 -6.72
N ALA A 112 -7.26 -9.55 -7.52
CA ALA A 112 -6.47 -8.76 -8.45
C ALA A 112 -7.35 -7.94 -9.42
N ALA A 113 -8.43 -8.53 -9.92
CA ALA A 113 -9.37 -7.84 -10.84
C ALA A 113 -10.07 -6.61 -10.23
N THR A 114 -10.01 -6.40 -8.92
CA THR A 114 -10.73 -5.33 -8.22
C THR A 114 -9.86 -4.19 -7.73
N VAL A 115 -8.54 -4.34 -7.79
CA VAL A 115 -7.58 -3.45 -7.13
C VAL A 115 -6.47 -3.00 -8.08
N ASP A 116 -5.85 -1.87 -7.78
CA ASP A 116 -4.65 -1.40 -8.48
C ASP A 116 -3.37 -2.00 -7.83
N PHE A 117 -3.40 -2.27 -6.52
CA PHE A 117 -2.33 -2.95 -5.78
C PHE A 117 -2.85 -3.50 -4.45
N VAL A 118 -2.02 -4.30 -3.76
CA VAL A 118 -2.38 -4.89 -2.47
C VAL A 118 -1.35 -4.61 -1.39
N PHE A 119 -1.83 -4.40 -0.16
CA PHE A 119 -1.02 -4.54 1.04
C PHE A 119 -1.13 -5.96 1.58
N SER A 120 0.01 -6.64 1.78
CA SER A 120 0.04 -7.99 2.35
C SER A 120 0.39 -7.95 3.84
N ALA A 121 -0.54 -8.43 4.64
CA ALA A 121 -0.44 -8.64 6.08
C ALA A 121 -0.92 -10.04 6.47
N VAL A 122 -0.71 -11.01 5.59
CA VAL A 122 -1.09 -12.41 5.84
C VAL A 122 -0.21 -13.00 6.95
N ASP A 123 -0.84 -13.85 7.78
CA ASP A 123 -0.17 -14.53 8.89
C ASP A 123 -0.30 -16.04 8.67
N MET A 124 0.75 -16.63 8.12
CA MET A 124 0.85 -18.05 7.80
C MET A 124 2.33 -18.46 7.70
N GLY A 125 2.61 -19.70 7.30
CA GLY A 125 3.97 -20.18 7.11
C GLY A 125 4.73 -19.34 6.06
N LYS A 126 6.04 -19.17 6.28
CA LYS A 126 6.87 -18.31 5.40
C LYS A 126 6.80 -18.71 3.92
N ASP A 127 6.77 -20.02 3.65
CA ASP A 127 6.70 -20.53 2.28
C ASP A 127 5.30 -20.31 1.67
N GLU A 128 4.25 -20.39 2.49
CA GLU A 128 2.88 -20.08 2.06
C GLU A 128 2.70 -18.58 1.76
N ILE A 129 3.29 -17.70 2.59
CA ILE A 129 3.32 -16.26 2.33
C ILE A 129 4.00 -16.00 1.00
N ARG A 130 5.19 -16.58 0.79
CA ARG A 130 5.94 -16.43 -0.46
C ARG A 130 5.11 -16.85 -1.66
N ALA A 131 4.50 -18.03 -1.62
CA ALA A 131 3.69 -18.54 -2.70
C ALA A 131 2.49 -17.65 -3.03
N ILE A 132 1.82 -17.10 -2.02
CA ILE A 132 0.69 -16.17 -2.20
C ILE A 132 1.17 -14.86 -2.80
N GLU A 133 2.20 -14.22 -2.24
CA GLU A 133 2.72 -12.95 -2.73
C GLU A 133 3.23 -13.06 -4.18
N GLU A 134 3.91 -14.15 -4.52
CA GLU A 134 4.32 -14.46 -5.90
C GLU A 134 3.11 -14.68 -6.82
N ALA A 135 2.03 -15.29 -6.34
CA ALA A 135 0.83 -15.49 -7.15
C ALA A 135 0.17 -14.15 -7.50
N TYR A 136 0.09 -13.20 -6.56
CA TYR A 136 -0.39 -11.84 -6.84
C TYR A 136 0.54 -11.10 -7.80
N ALA A 137 1.86 -11.16 -7.60
CA ALA A 137 2.83 -10.53 -8.48
C ALA A 137 2.72 -11.04 -9.93
N LYS A 138 2.45 -12.34 -10.14
CA LYS A 138 2.21 -12.94 -11.47
C LYS A 138 0.98 -12.41 -12.19
N THR A 139 0.02 -11.83 -11.49
CA THR A 139 -1.14 -11.14 -12.09
C THR A 139 -0.85 -9.67 -12.40
N GLU A 140 0.42 -9.25 -12.33
CA GLU A 140 0.86 -7.85 -12.47
C GLU A 140 0.24 -6.91 -11.42
N THR A 141 -0.22 -7.49 -10.30
CA THR A 141 -0.73 -6.73 -9.16
C THR A 141 0.43 -6.43 -8.21
N PRO A 142 0.86 -5.17 -8.05
CA PRO A 142 1.92 -4.82 -7.13
C PRO A 142 1.56 -5.22 -5.68
N VAL A 143 2.55 -5.79 -4.98
CA VAL A 143 2.38 -6.24 -3.59
C VAL A 143 3.29 -5.44 -2.67
N VAL A 144 2.71 -4.70 -1.74
CA VAL A 144 3.43 -4.02 -0.67
C VAL A 144 3.28 -4.85 0.61
N SER A 145 4.35 -5.54 1.01
CA SER A 145 4.30 -6.51 2.10
C SER A 145 5.05 -6.03 3.34
N ASN A 146 4.47 -6.23 4.52
CA ASN A 146 5.19 -6.10 5.79
C ASN A 146 5.83 -7.43 6.25
N ASN A 147 5.61 -8.52 5.51
CA ASN A 147 6.12 -9.84 5.84
C ASN A 147 7.61 -9.98 5.55
N SER A 148 8.21 -11.04 6.08
CA SER A 148 9.63 -11.30 5.91
C SER A 148 9.97 -12.27 4.78
N ALA A 149 8.96 -12.74 4.03
CA ALA A 149 9.13 -13.81 3.06
C ALA A 149 10.10 -13.46 1.93
N HIS A 150 10.06 -12.23 1.44
CA HIS A 150 10.86 -11.73 0.32
C HIS A 150 11.98 -10.76 0.70
N ARG A 151 12.28 -10.56 1.99
CA ARG A 151 13.34 -9.61 2.43
C ARG A 151 14.73 -9.87 1.85
N TRP A 152 15.02 -11.09 1.45
CA TRP A 152 16.30 -11.51 0.89
C TRP A 152 16.20 -11.97 -0.57
N THR A 153 15.10 -11.66 -1.23
CA THR A 153 14.94 -11.92 -2.65
C THR A 153 15.61 -10.77 -3.41
N PRO A 154 16.58 -11.05 -4.30
CA PRO A 154 17.44 -10.01 -4.91
C PRO A 154 16.67 -8.91 -5.65
N ASP A 155 15.55 -9.28 -6.29
CA ASP A 155 14.77 -8.39 -7.15
C ASP A 155 13.61 -7.71 -6.40
N VAL A 156 13.55 -7.87 -5.07
CA VAL A 156 12.50 -7.27 -4.23
C VAL A 156 13.10 -6.20 -3.34
N PRO A 157 12.74 -4.92 -3.53
CA PRO A 157 13.26 -3.85 -2.69
C PRO A 157 12.74 -3.96 -1.26
N MET A 158 13.63 -3.76 -0.29
CA MET A 158 13.27 -3.61 1.12
C MET A 158 13.48 -2.14 1.50
N VAL A 159 12.39 -1.38 1.55
CA VAL A 159 12.44 0.07 1.62
C VAL A 159 11.91 0.61 2.93
N VAL A 160 12.66 1.54 3.51
CA VAL A 160 12.20 2.55 4.47
C VAL A 160 12.42 3.90 3.79
N PRO A 161 11.36 4.55 3.24
CA PRO A 161 11.51 5.67 2.32
C PRO A 161 12.38 6.82 2.83
N GLU A 162 12.38 7.05 4.15
CA GLU A 162 13.17 8.09 4.81
C GLU A 162 14.66 7.73 4.96
N ILE A 163 15.03 6.45 4.75
CA ILE A 163 16.38 5.95 5.02
C ILE A 163 17.07 5.49 3.73
N ASN A 164 16.38 4.70 2.92
CA ASN A 164 16.97 4.01 1.76
C ASN A 164 16.07 4.01 0.52
N PRO A 165 15.61 5.21 0.06
CA PRO A 165 14.74 5.30 -1.12
C PRO A 165 15.40 4.75 -2.40
N GLU A 166 16.73 4.72 -2.47
CA GLU A 166 17.50 4.15 -3.58
C GLU A 166 17.25 2.65 -3.78
N HIS A 167 16.71 1.93 -2.79
CA HIS A 167 16.33 0.51 -2.96
C HIS A 167 15.22 0.31 -3.98
N PHE A 168 14.47 1.34 -4.36
CA PHE A 168 13.52 1.24 -5.46
C PHE A 168 14.19 1.06 -6.82
N GLU A 169 15.47 1.40 -6.98
CA GLU A 169 16.22 1.25 -8.22
C GLU A 169 16.44 -0.21 -8.65
N VAL A 170 16.22 -1.19 -7.73
CA VAL A 170 16.26 -2.62 -8.09
C VAL A 170 15.07 -3.05 -8.94
N ILE A 171 13.99 -2.25 -8.98
CA ILE A 171 12.85 -2.51 -9.84
C ILE A 171 13.23 -2.11 -11.27
N THR A 172 13.46 -3.10 -12.12
CA THR A 172 13.74 -2.92 -13.55
C THR A 172 12.52 -3.31 -14.37
N PHE A 173 12.22 -2.53 -15.40
CA PHE A 173 11.10 -2.75 -16.34
C PHE A 173 11.63 -3.25 -17.67
#